data_f7c6d3fc626e6425dd121b344d20675f
#
_entry.id   f7c6d3fc626e6425dd121b344d20675f
#
_cell.length_a   1.000
_cell.length_b   1.000
_cell.length_c   1.000
_cell.angle_alpha   90.00
_cell.angle_beta   90.00
_cell.angle_gamma   90.00
#
_symmetry.space_group_name_H-M   'P 1'
#
loop_
_entity.id
_entity.type
_entity.pdbx_description
1 polymer ?
#
loop_
_entity_poly.entity_id
_entity_poly.type
_entity_poly.pdbx_seq_one_letter_code
_entity_poly.pdbx_strand_id
1 'polypeptide(L)'
;SIQIETAGDTNIAHMAHLGGFFLAYMFARFIAKGAPSALYDTEQISNNYSRPSEKEEAAIKESFFKDPWSENGTPLSGNSSRILNMLIQEGDELETRRAWLEELAEHTKCPICQSGVVAEVKNNNCKIKCSNSNKHLNWP
;
A
#
# COMPACT_ATOMS: atom_id res chain seq x y z
N SER A 1 -28.39 26.94 42.98
CA SER A 1 -27.07 26.38 43.35
C SER A 1 -26.52 25.33 42.35
N ILE A 2 -27.38 24.74 41.52
CA ILE A 2 -26.96 23.73 40.53
C ILE A 2 -26.26 24.36 39.30
N GLN A 3 -26.47 25.63 39.02
CA GLN A 3 -25.86 26.33 37.87
C GLN A 3 -24.39 26.74 38.10
N ILE A 4 -23.89 26.70 39.29
CA ILE A 4 -22.51 27.10 39.60
C ILE A 4 -21.50 25.97 39.33
N GLU A 5 -21.94 24.72 39.44
CA GLU A 5 -21.08 23.54 39.21
C GLU A 5 -20.77 23.30 37.74
N THR A 6 -21.66 23.68 36.81
CA THR A 6 -21.45 23.49 35.38
C THR A 6 -20.49 24.51 34.76
N ALA A 7 -20.29 25.66 35.39
CA ALA A 7 -19.34 26.68 34.90
C ALA A 7 -17.87 26.30 35.22
N GLY A 8 -17.64 25.51 36.25
CA GLY A 8 -16.31 25.00 36.60
C GLY A 8 -15.79 23.94 35.64
N ASP A 9 -16.65 23.03 35.23
CA ASP A 9 -16.26 21.91 34.36
C ASP A 9 -15.91 22.34 32.93
N THR A 10 -16.57 23.37 32.40
CA THR A 10 -16.25 23.88 31.07
C THR A 10 -14.89 24.57 30.98
N ASN A 11 -14.47 25.26 32.04
CA ASN A 11 -13.17 25.91 32.10
C ASN A 11 -12.02 24.88 32.20
N ILE A 12 -12.22 23.81 32.95
CA ILE A 12 -11.23 22.72 33.06
C ILE A 12 -11.04 22.01 31.72
N ALA A 13 -12.12 21.77 31.00
CA ALA A 13 -12.05 21.14 29.68
C ALA A 13 -11.32 22.03 28.66
N HIS A 14 -11.53 23.33 28.67
CA HIS A 14 -10.85 24.27 27.81
C HIS A 14 -9.35 24.38 28.12
N MET A 15 -9.00 24.37 29.40
CA MET A 15 -7.58 24.40 29.81
C MET A 15 -6.86 23.11 29.45
N ALA A 16 -7.50 21.97 29.52
CA ALA A 16 -6.93 20.69 29.09
C ALA A 16 -6.67 20.67 27.58
N HIS A 17 -7.58 21.20 26.78
CA HIS A 17 -7.42 21.32 25.33
C HIS A 17 -6.27 22.27 24.94
N LEU A 18 -6.19 23.44 25.57
CA LEU A 18 -5.12 24.40 25.35
C LEU A 18 -3.75 23.83 25.77
N GLY A 19 -3.71 23.12 26.91
CA GLY A 19 -2.49 22.43 27.36
C GLY A 19 -2.04 21.34 26.39
N GLY A 20 -2.97 20.57 25.83
CA GLY A 20 -2.69 19.56 24.82
C GLY A 20 -2.10 20.18 23.54
N PHE A 21 -2.66 21.25 23.04
CA PHE A 21 -2.14 21.99 21.88
C PHE A 21 -0.75 22.54 22.13
N PHE A 22 -0.51 23.12 23.29
CA PHE A 22 0.79 23.66 23.65
C PHE A 22 1.86 22.58 23.72
N LEU A 23 1.56 21.44 24.34
CA LEU A 23 2.47 20.30 24.42
C LEU A 23 2.76 19.71 23.04
N ALA A 24 1.75 19.56 22.20
CA ALA A 24 1.91 19.07 20.84
C ALA A 24 2.78 20.02 19.99
N TYR A 25 2.59 21.33 20.14
CA TYR A 25 3.41 22.34 19.48
C TYR A 25 4.86 22.30 19.95
N MET A 26 5.07 22.24 21.27
CA MET A 26 6.40 22.11 21.86
C MET A 26 7.10 20.83 21.41
N PHE A 27 6.37 19.72 21.38
CA PHE A 27 6.88 18.45 20.90
C PHE A 27 7.31 18.54 19.43
N ALA A 28 6.45 19.09 18.56
CA ALA A 28 6.77 19.29 17.16
C ALA A 28 7.98 20.20 16.94
N ARG A 29 8.12 21.25 17.76
CA ARG A 29 9.18 22.23 17.57
C ARG A 29 10.54 21.81 18.14
N PHE A 30 10.56 21.10 19.27
CA PHE A 30 11.80 20.75 19.95
C PHE A 30 12.25 19.31 19.70
N ILE A 31 11.33 18.38 19.63
CA ILE A 31 11.65 16.95 19.44
C ILE A 31 11.75 16.60 17.96
N ALA A 32 10.90 17.15 17.12
CA ALA A 32 10.98 16.92 15.67
C ALA A 32 12.25 17.52 15.04
N LYS A 33 12.82 18.58 15.62
CA LYS A 33 14.13 19.11 15.19
C LYS A 33 15.32 18.25 15.60
N GLY A 34 15.16 17.47 16.66
CA GLY A 34 16.20 16.57 17.18
C GLY A 34 15.94 15.11 16.87
N ALA A 35 14.82 14.78 16.25
CA ALA A 35 14.56 13.41 15.82
C ALA A 35 15.53 13.05 14.69
N PRO A 36 16.38 12.03 14.87
CA PRO A 36 17.19 11.60 13.76
C PRO A 36 16.28 11.11 12.64
N SER A 37 16.45 11.66 11.53
CA SER A 37 16.19 11.28 10.14
C SER A 37 15.37 10.02 9.80
N ALA A 38 14.70 9.36 10.73
CA ALA A 38 13.80 8.24 10.40
C ALA A 38 12.65 8.69 9.48
N LEU A 39 12.22 9.95 9.57
CA LEU A 39 11.29 10.55 8.61
C LEU A 39 11.99 11.06 7.34
N TYR A 40 13.28 11.39 7.43
CA TYR A 40 14.09 11.80 6.28
C TYR A 40 14.52 10.59 5.42
N ASP A 41 14.72 9.44 6.04
CA ASP A 41 15.02 8.21 5.31
C ASP A 41 13.86 7.76 4.43
N THR A 42 12.63 8.09 4.80
CA THR A 42 11.46 7.81 3.95
C THR A 42 11.45 8.67 2.69
N GLU A 43 11.88 9.95 2.77
CA GLU A 43 12.03 10.79 1.58
C GLU A 43 13.27 10.42 0.75
N GLN A 44 14.34 9.96 1.37
CA GLN A 44 15.53 9.49 0.63
C GLN A 44 15.32 8.12 0.01
N ILE A 45 14.54 7.24 0.64
CA ILE A 45 14.10 5.99 0.04
C ILE A 45 13.20 6.27 -1.15
N SER A 46 12.33 7.27 -1.05
CA SER A 46 11.49 7.74 -2.17
C SER A 46 12.32 8.32 -3.33
N ASN A 47 13.43 9.00 -3.06
CA ASN A 47 14.29 9.58 -4.09
C ASN A 47 15.26 8.58 -4.75
N ASN A 48 15.54 7.44 -4.10
CA ASN A 48 16.28 6.33 -4.69
C ASN A 48 15.40 5.35 -5.48
N TYR A 49 14.08 5.53 -5.44
CA TYR A 49 13.19 4.90 -6.38
C TYR A 49 13.38 5.60 -7.73
N SER A 50 14.24 5.05 -8.55
CA SER A 50 14.26 5.38 -9.97
C SER A 50 12.86 5.14 -10.51
N ARG A 51 12.14 6.22 -10.78
CA ARG A 51 10.82 6.13 -11.41
C ARG A 51 11.00 5.30 -12.69
N PRO A 52 10.23 4.22 -12.86
CA PRO A 52 10.33 3.42 -14.07
C PRO A 52 10.18 4.32 -15.28
N SER A 53 10.90 4.04 -16.35
CA SER A 53 10.74 4.81 -17.58
C SER A 53 9.30 4.67 -18.09
N GLU A 54 8.80 5.69 -18.78
CA GLU A 54 7.43 5.67 -19.35
C GLU A 54 7.17 4.43 -20.20
N LYS A 55 8.20 3.86 -20.81
CA LYS A 55 8.12 2.62 -21.59
C LYS A 55 7.90 1.40 -20.70
N GLU A 56 8.54 1.36 -19.54
CA GLU A 56 8.37 0.27 -18.58
C GLU A 56 6.98 0.32 -17.93
N GLU A 57 6.50 1.51 -17.59
CA GLU A 57 5.14 1.71 -17.07
C GLU A 57 4.08 1.27 -18.09
N ALA A 58 4.24 1.62 -19.35
CA ALA A 58 3.34 1.22 -20.43
C ALA A 58 3.35 -0.29 -20.66
N ALA A 59 4.53 -0.94 -20.60
CA ALA A 59 4.66 -2.38 -20.73
C ALA A 59 4.00 -3.12 -19.55
N ILE A 60 4.13 -2.61 -18.34
CA ILE A 60 3.47 -3.17 -17.16
C ILE A 60 1.95 -3.05 -17.28
N LYS A 61 1.43 -1.91 -17.71
CA LYS A 61 0.00 -1.72 -17.95
C LYS A 61 -0.54 -2.68 -19.00
N GLU A 62 0.16 -2.85 -20.09
CA GLU A 62 -0.23 -3.80 -21.13
C GLU A 62 -0.27 -5.23 -20.60
N SER A 63 0.66 -5.60 -19.71
CA SER A 63 0.69 -6.93 -19.10
C SER A 63 -0.51 -7.22 -18.21
N PHE A 64 -1.14 -6.22 -17.60
CA PHE A 64 -2.34 -6.40 -16.78
C PHE A 64 -3.55 -6.85 -17.59
N PHE A 65 -3.63 -6.52 -18.87
CA PHE A 65 -4.69 -6.98 -19.76
C PHE A 65 -4.52 -8.43 -20.23
N LYS A 66 -3.29 -8.95 -20.13
CA LYS A 66 -2.96 -10.33 -20.46
C LYS A 66 -2.77 -11.14 -19.19
N ASP A 67 -3.87 -11.42 -18.49
CA ASP A 67 -3.78 -12.19 -17.26
C ASP A 67 -3.58 -13.70 -17.54
N PRO A 68 -2.67 -14.35 -16.78
CA PRO A 68 -2.35 -15.76 -16.99
C PRO A 68 -3.51 -16.72 -16.71
N TRP A 69 -4.45 -16.33 -15.89
CA TRP A 69 -5.62 -17.15 -15.55
C TRP A 69 -6.57 -17.28 -16.73
N SER A 70 -6.87 -16.19 -17.41
CA SER A 70 -7.67 -16.22 -18.64
C SER A 70 -6.98 -16.96 -19.78
N GLU A 71 -5.67 -16.80 -19.93
CA GLU A 71 -4.89 -17.51 -20.94
C GLU A 71 -4.87 -19.04 -20.73
N ASN A 72 -4.91 -19.49 -19.49
CA ASN A 72 -4.92 -20.93 -19.14
C ASN A 72 -6.33 -21.51 -18.98
N GLY A 73 -7.37 -20.78 -19.33
CA GLY A 73 -8.74 -21.26 -19.29
C GLY A 73 -9.39 -21.28 -17.90
N THR A 74 -8.77 -20.62 -16.92
CA THR A 74 -9.30 -20.46 -15.57
C THR A 74 -9.46 -18.96 -15.24
N PRO A 75 -10.38 -18.25 -15.88
CA PRO A 75 -10.54 -16.82 -15.67
C PRO A 75 -10.89 -16.50 -14.22
N LEU A 76 -10.36 -15.40 -13.73
CA LEU A 76 -10.66 -14.90 -12.39
C LEU A 76 -12.14 -14.52 -12.28
N SER A 77 -12.76 -14.84 -11.15
CA SER A 77 -14.16 -14.56 -10.89
C SER A 77 -14.36 -13.99 -9.50
N GLY A 78 -15.49 -13.30 -9.28
CA GLY A 78 -15.85 -12.76 -7.97
C GLY A 78 -14.84 -11.72 -7.48
N ASN A 79 -14.34 -11.93 -6.27
CA ASN A 79 -13.42 -11.01 -5.60
C ASN A 79 -12.09 -10.83 -6.34
N SER A 80 -11.54 -11.91 -6.88
CA SER A 80 -10.28 -11.89 -7.63
C SER A 80 -10.38 -11.04 -8.91
N SER A 81 -11.50 -11.15 -9.63
CA SER A 81 -11.76 -10.31 -10.80
C SER A 81 -11.87 -8.83 -10.44
N ARG A 82 -12.51 -8.53 -9.32
CA ARG A 82 -12.61 -7.15 -8.80
C ARG A 82 -11.22 -6.60 -8.47
N ILE A 83 -10.37 -7.37 -7.79
CA ILE A 83 -9.02 -6.97 -7.44
C ILE A 83 -8.18 -6.72 -8.70
N LEU A 84 -8.29 -7.57 -9.70
CA LEU A 84 -7.61 -7.37 -10.98
C LEU A 84 -8.06 -6.07 -11.67
N ASN A 85 -9.34 -5.74 -11.65
CA ASN A 85 -9.84 -4.48 -12.19
C ASN A 85 -9.29 -3.27 -11.44
N MET A 86 -9.21 -3.34 -10.12
CA MET A 86 -8.60 -2.27 -9.31
C MET A 86 -7.11 -2.13 -9.61
N LEU A 87 -6.39 -3.22 -9.81
CA LEU A 87 -4.99 -3.22 -10.23
C LEU A 87 -4.80 -2.54 -11.58
N ILE A 88 -5.68 -2.79 -12.55
CA ILE A 88 -5.66 -2.14 -13.87
C ILE A 88 -5.89 -0.62 -13.75
N GLN A 89 -6.81 -0.21 -12.88
CA GLN A 89 -7.17 1.20 -12.72
C GLN A 89 -6.15 1.98 -11.89
N GLU A 90 -5.62 1.42 -10.84
CA GLU A 90 -4.82 2.10 -9.82
C GLU A 90 -3.37 1.62 -9.74
N GLY A 91 -2.98 0.62 -10.51
CA GLY A 91 -1.66 -0.01 -10.45
C GLY A 91 -0.49 0.78 -11.04
N ASP A 92 -0.64 2.07 -11.28
CA ASP A 92 0.40 2.93 -11.84
C ASP A 92 1.54 3.18 -10.84
N GLU A 93 1.19 3.33 -9.57
CA GLU A 93 2.13 3.53 -8.49
C GLU A 93 2.60 2.18 -7.92
N LEU A 94 3.89 2.03 -7.67
CA LEU A 94 4.49 0.78 -7.21
C LEU A 94 3.89 0.29 -5.88
N GLU A 95 3.69 1.17 -4.92
CA GLU A 95 3.12 0.84 -3.61
C GLU A 95 1.69 0.32 -3.73
N THR A 96 0.87 1.01 -4.50
CA THR A 96 -0.52 0.62 -4.78
C THR A 96 -0.58 -0.69 -5.57
N ARG A 97 0.28 -0.85 -6.56
CA ARG A 97 0.43 -2.08 -7.34
C ARG A 97 0.79 -3.26 -6.43
N ARG A 98 1.76 -3.08 -5.56
CA ARG A 98 2.16 -4.08 -4.58
C ARG A 98 1.00 -4.51 -3.69
N ALA A 99 0.26 -3.56 -3.13
CA ALA A 99 -0.88 -3.85 -2.28
C ALA A 99 -1.96 -4.68 -3.00
N TRP A 100 -2.30 -4.31 -4.22
CA TRP A 100 -3.27 -5.06 -5.03
C TRP A 100 -2.77 -6.43 -5.46
N LEU A 101 -1.48 -6.58 -5.77
CA LEU A 101 -0.89 -7.87 -6.10
C LEU A 101 -0.81 -8.81 -4.89
N GLU A 102 -0.49 -8.30 -3.71
CA GLU A 102 -0.54 -9.08 -2.47
C GLU A 102 -1.96 -9.57 -2.17
N GLU A 103 -2.95 -8.69 -2.30
CA GLU A 103 -4.36 -9.03 -2.14
C GLU A 103 -4.83 -10.06 -3.17
N LEU A 104 -4.43 -9.90 -4.42
CA LEU A 104 -4.74 -10.85 -5.48
C LEU A 104 -4.11 -12.23 -5.21
N ALA A 105 -2.89 -12.26 -4.70
CA ALA A 105 -2.20 -13.50 -4.35
C ALA A 105 -2.94 -14.28 -3.24
N GLU A 106 -3.54 -13.58 -2.28
CA GLU A 106 -4.33 -14.22 -1.21
C GLU A 106 -5.64 -14.84 -1.71
N HIS A 107 -6.22 -14.29 -2.77
CA HIS A 107 -7.53 -14.70 -3.29
C HIS A 107 -7.47 -15.58 -4.55
N THR A 108 -6.27 -15.90 -5.03
CA THR A 108 -6.09 -16.71 -6.23
C THR A 108 -5.16 -17.90 -6.00
N LYS A 109 -5.14 -18.80 -6.96
CA LYS A 109 -4.23 -19.93 -7.02
C LYS A 109 -3.50 -19.96 -8.36
N CYS A 110 -2.41 -20.69 -8.42
CA CYS A 110 -1.69 -20.88 -9.68
C CYS A 110 -2.63 -21.48 -10.77
N PRO A 111 -2.67 -20.90 -11.97
CA PRO A 111 -3.56 -21.39 -13.03
C PRO A 111 -3.14 -22.77 -13.59
N ILE A 112 -1.90 -23.17 -13.34
CA ILE A 112 -1.34 -24.43 -13.85
C ILE A 112 -1.45 -25.56 -12.83
N CYS A 113 -0.95 -25.35 -11.60
CA CYS A 113 -0.87 -26.43 -10.59
C CYS A 113 -1.82 -26.23 -9.41
N GLN A 114 -2.60 -25.17 -9.37
CA GLN A 114 -3.54 -24.85 -8.28
C GLN A 114 -2.87 -24.67 -6.90
N SER A 115 -1.56 -24.53 -6.86
CA SER A 115 -0.83 -24.21 -5.64
C SER A 115 -1.01 -22.75 -5.26
N GLY A 116 -0.63 -22.38 -4.03
CA GLY A 116 -0.62 -21.00 -3.57
C GLY A 116 0.30 -20.13 -4.44
N VAL A 117 0.01 -18.84 -4.47
CA VAL A 117 0.83 -17.84 -5.15
C VAL A 117 1.30 -16.81 -4.16
N VAL A 118 2.48 -16.25 -4.38
CA VAL A 118 3.10 -15.23 -3.53
C VAL A 118 3.49 -14.01 -4.34
N ALA A 119 3.29 -12.84 -3.76
CA ALA A 119 3.81 -11.60 -4.33
C ALA A 119 5.26 -11.39 -3.89
N GLU A 120 6.16 -11.19 -4.84
CA GLU A 120 7.57 -10.91 -4.60
C GLU A 120 7.94 -9.55 -5.13
N VAL A 121 8.60 -8.75 -4.31
CA VAL A 121 9.15 -7.44 -4.70
C VAL A 121 10.63 -7.59 -4.95
N LYS A 122 11.07 -7.27 -6.15
CA LYS A 122 12.47 -7.32 -6.54
C LYS A 122 12.81 -6.16 -7.49
N ASN A 123 13.88 -5.43 -7.18
CA ASN A 123 14.38 -4.35 -8.03
C ASN A 123 13.30 -3.34 -8.47
N ASN A 124 12.54 -2.80 -7.52
CA ASN A 124 11.44 -1.86 -7.79
C ASN A 124 10.29 -2.42 -8.64
N ASN A 125 10.19 -3.73 -8.74
CA ASN A 125 9.08 -4.38 -9.44
C ASN A 125 8.41 -5.40 -8.52
N CYS A 126 7.10 -5.51 -8.62
CA CYS A 126 6.32 -6.49 -7.87
C CYS A 126 5.71 -7.51 -8.84
N LYS A 127 5.92 -8.78 -8.55
CA LYS A 127 5.41 -9.89 -9.38
C LYS A 127 4.75 -10.95 -8.52
N ILE A 128 3.72 -11.58 -9.06
CA ILE A 128 3.13 -12.78 -8.48
C ILE A 128 3.82 -14.01 -9.06
N LYS A 129 4.24 -14.90 -8.18
CA LYS A 129 4.88 -16.15 -8.54
C LYS A 129 4.17 -17.34 -7.92
N CYS A 130 4.18 -18.47 -8.60
CA CYS A 130 3.73 -19.73 -8.03
C CYS A 130 4.69 -20.20 -6.93
N SER A 131 4.14 -20.60 -5.78
CA SER A 131 4.94 -21.12 -4.67
C SER A 131 5.65 -22.45 -4.99
N ASN A 132 5.14 -23.20 -5.93
CA ASN A 132 5.67 -24.50 -6.33
C ASN A 132 6.76 -24.38 -7.40
N SER A 133 6.56 -23.54 -8.41
CA SER A 133 7.53 -23.34 -9.49
C SER A 133 7.40 -21.97 -10.13
N ASN A 134 8.52 -21.25 -10.26
CA ASN A 134 8.57 -19.96 -10.94
C ASN A 134 8.24 -20.03 -12.44
N LYS A 135 8.27 -21.24 -13.03
CA LYS A 135 7.92 -21.46 -14.43
C LYS A 135 6.42 -21.46 -14.67
N HIS A 136 5.63 -21.75 -13.65
CA HIS A 136 4.17 -21.82 -13.76
C HIS A 136 3.53 -20.43 -13.81
N LEU A 137 4.03 -19.51 -13.02
CA LEU A 137 3.51 -18.16 -12.92
C LEU A 137 4.61 -17.17 -12.56
N ASN A 138 4.74 -16.15 -13.37
CA ASN A 138 5.62 -15.01 -13.13
C ASN A 138 5.02 -13.79 -13.84
N TRP A 139 4.14 -13.05 -13.14
CA TRP A 139 3.31 -12.00 -13.73
C TRP A 139 3.20 -10.80 -12.76
N PRO A 140 3.03 -9.59 -13.18
CA PRO A 140 3.16 -9.05 -14.55
C PRO A 140 4.59 -8.93 -15.09
#